data_3848fa9975325e20a26a50baf53f9435
#
_entry.id   3848fa9975325e20a26a50baf53f9435
#
_cell.length_a   1.000
_cell.length_b   1.000
_cell.length_c   1.000
_cell.angle_alpha   90.00
_cell.angle_beta   90.00
_cell.angle_gamma   90.00
#
_symmetry.space_group_name_H-M   'P 1'
#
loop_
_entity.id
_entity.type
_entity.pdbx_description
1 polymer ?
#
loop_
_entity_poly.entity_id
_entity_poly.type
_entity_poly.pdbx_seq_one_letter_code
_entity_poly.pdbx_strand_id
1 'polypeptide(L)'
;EANKAYLPSGGKQADLVAYYPYSDKVSLSNLNVPLNVSSQDNLSAIDLMASEKVPGLSASNNTASVTFSHKLCKLVFKVHKDSTSEDVDLSGSTVILKGTKVKATWNLTTSTLTQEGDASDISLPINAEGTEATAIVLPTQAGSGVSFTLTTKDGHSYIASLNSTFALETGTENIFTMTIHRHTAAISTIVLPWTTGVETGEESQLDVITGNSITLPKEENGTFYISTVEDANTLTGIYDWNKSSLTATKPIYWEQLSQ
;
A
#
# COMPACT_ATOMS: atom_id res chain seq x y z
N GLU A 1 0.82 -19.17 -22.56
CA GLU A 1 2.23 -18.90 -22.96
C GLU A 1 2.59 -17.52 -22.47
N ALA A 2 3.74 -17.40 -21.75
CA ALA A 2 4.22 -16.10 -21.33
C ALA A 2 4.57 -15.26 -22.56
N ASN A 3 4.10 -14.02 -22.61
CA ASN A 3 4.47 -13.07 -23.65
C ASN A 3 5.99 -12.83 -23.56
N LYS A 4 6.74 -13.32 -24.53
CA LYS A 4 8.19 -13.11 -24.59
C LYS A 4 8.46 -11.71 -25.15
N ALA A 5 9.19 -10.89 -24.39
CA ALA A 5 9.78 -9.67 -24.89
C ALA A 5 11.18 -9.97 -25.42
N TYR A 6 11.52 -9.39 -26.56
CA TYR A 6 12.83 -9.55 -27.19
C TYR A 6 13.60 -8.22 -27.11
N LEU A 7 14.85 -8.31 -26.72
CA LEU A 7 15.74 -7.15 -26.76
C LEU A 7 16.10 -6.81 -28.21
N PRO A 8 16.29 -5.53 -28.55
CA PRO A 8 16.62 -5.11 -29.90
C PRO A 8 17.99 -5.65 -30.34
N SER A 9 18.11 -6.00 -31.60
CA SER A 9 19.35 -6.44 -32.23
C SER A 9 20.19 -5.25 -32.76
N GLY A 10 21.44 -5.53 -33.18
CA GLY A 10 22.29 -4.54 -33.87
C GLY A 10 22.83 -3.44 -32.96
N GLY A 11 23.11 -3.74 -31.69
CA GLY A 11 23.68 -2.78 -30.74
C GLY A 11 22.71 -1.72 -30.21
N LYS A 12 21.44 -1.83 -30.55
CA LYS A 12 20.40 -0.96 -30.00
C LYS A 12 20.09 -1.34 -28.54
N GLN A 13 19.62 -0.37 -27.78
CA GLN A 13 19.23 -0.54 -26.38
C GLN A 13 17.73 -0.32 -26.20
N ALA A 14 17.20 -0.92 -25.16
CA ALA A 14 15.82 -0.71 -24.70
C ALA A 14 15.81 -0.27 -23.23
N ASP A 15 14.82 0.49 -22.85
CA ASP A 15 14.53 0.83 -21.47
C ASP A 15 13.41 -0.07 -20.97
N LEU A 16 13.47 -0.46 -19.67
CA LEU A 16 12.44 -1.25 -19.02
C LEU A 16 11.76 -0.42 -17.93
N VAL A 17 10.45 -0.42 -17.95
CA VAL A 17 9.60 0.02 -16.83
C VAL A 17 8.59 -1.08 -16.55
N ALA A 18 8.43 -1.43 -15.26
CA ALA A 18 7.45 -2.41 -14.84
C ALA A 18 6.34 -1.70 -14.04
N TYR A 19 5.11 -2.16 -14.16
CA TYR A 19 3.97 -1.64 -13.40
C TYR A 19 2.96 -2.73 -13.09
N TYR A 20 2.15 -2.52 -12.05
CA TYR A 20 1.05 -3.35 -11.60
C TYR A 20 -0.07 -2.44 -11.07
N PRO A 21 -1.37 -2.79 -11.25
CA PRO A 21 -1.89 -3.94 -12.00
C PRO A 21 -1.78 -3.78 -13.52
N TYR A 22 -1.83 -4.89 -14.22
CA TYR A 22 -1.85 -4.89 -15.69
C TYR A 22 -3.07 -4.15 -16.24
N SER A 23 -2.88 -3.40 -17.31
CA SER A 23 -3.95 -2.73 -18.06
C SER A 23 -3.78 -2.96 -19.55
N ASP A 24 -4.84 -3.41 -20.23
CA ASP A 24 -4.91 -3.57 -21.68
C ASP A 24 -4.92 -2.24 -22.43
N LYS A 25 -5.14 -1.13 -21.74
CA LYS A 25 -5.11 0.23 -22.28
C LYS A 25 -3.69 0.77 -22.45
N VAL A 26 -2.69 0.09 -21.90
CA VAL A 26 -1.29 0.46 -22.00
C VAL A 26 -0.64 -0.32 -23.15
N SER A 27 0.10 0.39 -24.00
CA SER A 27 0.82 -0.17 -25.14
C SER A 27 2.08 0.64 -25.39
N LEU A 28 2.96 0.17 -26.29
CA LEU A 28 4.17 0.93 -26.67
C LEU A 28 3.86 2.31 -27.29
N SER A 29 2.66 2.49 -27.86
CA SER A 29 2.19 3.78 -28.38
C SER A 29 1.45 4.62 -27.34
N ASN A 30 1.06 4.03 -26.20
CA ASN A 30 0.37 4.72 -25.11
C ASN A 30 0.88 4.21 -23.77
N LEU A 31 1.87 4.89 -23.20
CA LEU A 31 2.50 4.56 -21.93
C LEU A 31 1.78 5.22 -20.72
N ASN A 32 0.50 5.49 -20.85
CA ASN A 32 -0.34 6.09 -19.82
C ASN A 32 -1.23 5.02 -19.18
N VAL A 33 -1.09 4.82 -17.87
CA VAL A 33 -1.93 3.92 -17.07
C VAL A 33 -3.12 4.71 -16.53
N PRO A 34 -4.35 4.44 -17.00
CA PRO A 34 -5.53 5.11 -16.48
C PRO A 34 -5.88 4.57 -15.07
N LEU A 35 -6.23 5.46 -14.17
CA LEU A 35 -6.57 5.15 -12.78
C LEU A 35 -7.97 5.64 -12.44
N ASN A 36 -8.69 4.86 -11.67
CA ASN A 36 -9.97 5.25 -11.09
C ASN A 36 -10.11 4.60 -9.71
N VAL A 37 -10.07 5.41 -8.65
CA VAL A 37 -10.17 4.98 -7.26
C VAL A 37 -11.55 5.23 -6.64
N SER A 38 -12.58 5.46 -7.45
CA SER A 38 -13.95 5.73 -6.96
C SER A 38 -14.59 4.52 -6.26
N SER A 39 -14.31 3.27 -6.70
CA SER A 39 -14.69 2.05 -6.00
C SER A 39 -13.51 1.53 -5.18
N GLN A 40 -13.81 1.10 -3.97
CA GLN A 40 -12.86 0.53 -3.01
C GLN A 40 -13.10 -0.97 -2.75
N ASP A 41 -13.90 -1.63 -3.60
CA ASP A 41 -14.29 -3.03 -3.43
C ASP A 41 -13.14 -4.02 -3.62
N ASN A 42 -12.15 -3.63 -4.42
CA ASN A 42 -10.96 -4.43 -4.69
C ASN A 42 -9.72 -3.54 -4.72
N LEU A 43 -9.09 -3.37 -3.58
CA LEU A 43 -7.94 -2.50 -3.41
C LEU A 43 -6.76 -2.92 -4.29
N SER A 44 -6.51 -4.21 -4.45
CA SER A 44 -5.40 -4.71 -5.28
C SER A 44 -5.55 -4.37 -6.76
N ALA A 45 -6.77 -4.14 -7.24
CA ALA A 45 -7.03 -3.76 -8.62
C ALA A 45 -6.78 -2.26 -8.90
N ILE A 46 -6.75 -1.43 -7.86
CA ILE A 46 -6.53 0.02 -7.97
C ILE A 46 -5.17 0.45 -7.41
N ASP A 47 -4.44 -0.44 -6.74
CA ASP A 47 -3.12 -0.17 -6.17
C ASP A 47 -2.05 -0.12 -7.26
N LEU A 48 -1.80 1.07 -7.79
CA LEU A 48 -0.74 1.25 -8.76
C LEU A 48 0.63 1.17 -8.11
N MET A 49 1.39 0.15 -8.49
CA MET A 49 2.83 0.05 -8.24
C MET A 49 3.60 0.19 -9.55
N ALA A 50 4.70 0.91 -9.53
CA ALA A 50 5.59 1.03 -10.68
C ALA A 50 7.05 1.07 -10.24
N SER A 51 7.93 0.54 -11.13
CA SER A 51 9.36 0.62 -10.94
C SER A 51 9.92 1.95 -11.48
N GLU A 52 11.11 2.28 -11.01
CA GLU A 52 11.95 3.22 -11.72
C GLU A 52 12.36 2.64 -13.09
N LYS A 53 12.71 3.53 -14.02
CA LYS A 53 13.17 3.14 -15.35
C LYS A 53 14.57 2.52 -15.27
N VAL A 54 14.72 1.31 -15.81
CA VAL A 54 16.03 0.66 -16.00
C VAL A 54 16.47 0.86 -17.44
N PRO A 55 17.46 1.73 -17.71
CA PRO A 55 17.88 2.05 -19.07
C PRO A 55 18.90 1.05 -19.60
N GLY A 56 19.08 1.03 -20.92
CA GLY A 56 20.24 0.47 -21.58
C GLY A 56 20.29 -1.05 -21.66
N LEU A 57 19.15 -1.74 -21.65
CA LEU A 57 19.11 -3.20 -21.86
C LEU A 57 19.45 -3.54 -23.32
N SER A 58 20.29 -4.55 -23.52
CA SER A 58 20.75 -5.02 -24.82
C SER A 58 21.04 -6.52 -24.78
N ALA A 59 21.39 -7.11 -25.89
CA ALA A 59 21.77 -8.54 -25.93
C ALA A 59 22.98 -8.89 -25.04
N SER A 60 23.89 -7.93 -24.82
CA SER A 60 25.06 -8.10 -23.93
C SER A 60 24.80 -7.64 -22.49
N ASN A 61 23.72 -6.89 -22.24
CA ASN A 61 23.27 -6.43 -20.93
C ASN A 61 21.78 -6.73 -20.80
N ASN A 62 21.44 -7.98 -20.55
CA ASN A 62 20.07 -8.49 -20.61
C ASN A 62 19.45 -8.82 -19.24
N THR A 63 20.07 -8.37 -18.16
CA THR A 63 19.58 -8.56 -16.80
C THR A 63 19.17 -7.22 -16.21
N ALA A 64 17.97 -7.17 -15.63
CA ALA A 64 17.44 -6.00 -14.95
C ALA A 64 16.96 -6.38 -13.55
N SER A 65 17.25 -5.55 -12.58
CA SER A 65 16.60 -5.59 -11.27
C SER A 65 15.55 -4.49 -11.23
N VAL A 66 14.33 -4.83 -10.85
CA VAL A 66 13.22 -3.87 -10.72
C VAL A 66 12.70 -3.87 -9.28
N THR A 67 12.50 -2.69 -8.73
CA THR A 67 11.86 -2.50 -7.43
C THR A 67 10.56 -1.75 -7.65
N PHE A 68 9.46 -2.31 -7.17
CA PHE A 68 8.17 -1.66 -7.23
C PHE A 68 7.97 -0.74 -6.02
N SER A 69 7.34 0.40 -6.26
CA SER A 69 6.86 1.29 -5.20
C SER A 69 5.41 1.69 -5.48
N HIS A 70 4.64 1.87 -4.43
CA HIS A 70 3.26 2.38 -4.53
C HIS A 70 3.27 3.81 -5.05
N LYS A 71 2.36 4.12 -5.95
CA LYS A 71 2.24 5.44 -6.59
C LYS A 71 1.00 6.21 -6.13
N LEU A 72 0.20 5.59 -5.27
CA LEU A 72 -0.99 6.17 -4.64
C LEU A 72 -0.78 6.28 -3.12
N CYS A 73 -1.82 6.68 -2.41
CA CYS A 73 -1.81 6.79 -0.94
C CYS A 73 -2.71 5.71 -0.35
N LYS A 74 -2.23 5.01 0.68
CA LYS A 74 -3.06 4.13 1.49
C LYS A 74 -3.65 4.92 2.66
N LEU A 75 -4.93 4.72 2.92
CA LEU A 75 -5.64 5.23 4.09
C LEU A 75 -6.06 4.07 4.98
N VAL A 76 -5.79 4.19 6.28
CA VAL A 76 -6.38 3.36 7.32
C VAL A 76 -7.19 4.31 8.21
N PHE A 77 -8.50 4.17 8.19
CA PHE A 77 -9.42 4.97 8.99
C PHE A 77 -9.89 4.16 10.18
N LYS A 78 -9.63 4.65 11.38
CA LYS A 78 -10.01 4.02 12.64
C LYS A 78 -10.99 4.91 13.39
N VAL A 79 -11.96 4.29 14.06
CA VAL A 79 -12.91 4.99 14.92
C VAL A 79 -12.72 4.54 16.36
N HIS A 80 -12.53 5.51 17.24
CA HIS A 80 -12.38 5.31 18.67
C HIS A 80 -13.53 6.01 19.41
N LYS A 81 -14.10 5.38 20.41
CA LYS A 81 -15.09 5.99 21.32
C LYS A 81 -14.38 6.42 22.60
N ASP A 82 -14.63 7.63 23.05
CA ASP A 82 -14.21 8.06 24.37
C ASP A 82 -15.24 7.63 25.45
N SER A 83 -14.94 7.90 26.70
CA SER A 83 -15.80 7.56 27.84
C SER A 83 -17.18 8.26 27.84
N THR A 84 -17.37 9.31 27.02
CA THR A 84 -18.64 10.03 26.90
C THR A 84 -19.54 9.46 25.80
N SER A 85 -19.01 8.55 24.96
CA SER A 85 -19.67 7.97 23.78
C SER A 85 -19.72 6.45 23.81
N GLU A 86 -19.53 5.82 24.96
CA GLU A 86 -19.56 4.36 25.11
C GLU A 86 -20.88 3.72 24.64
N ASP A 87 -21.98 4.44 24.74
CA ASP A 87 -23.34 4.05 24.33
C ASP A 87 -23.57 4.20 22.81
N VAL A 88 -22.67 4.84 22.06
CA VAL A 88 -22.82 4.98 20.60
C VAL A 88 -22.60 3.63 19.91
N ASP A 89 -23.60 3.16 19.18
CA ASP A 89 -23.47 1.96 18.33
C ASP A 89 -22.87 2.33 16.99
N LEU A 90 -21.67 1.83 16.71
CA LEU A 90 -20.96 2.01 15.46
C LEU A 90 -21.28 0.93 14.41
N SER A 91 -21.98 -0.13 14.79
CA SER A 91 -22.28 -1.24 13.88
C SER A 91 -23.14 -0.75 12.69
N GLY A 92 -22.75 -1.16 11.48
CA GLY A 92 -23.44 -0.73 10.26
C GLY A 92 -23.31 0.75 9.91
N SER A 93 -22.34 1.45 10.49
CA SER A 93 -21.99 2.82 10.11
C SER A 93 -21.47 2.87 8.67
N THR A 94 -21.53 4.05 8.08
CA THR A 94 -20.92 4.35 6.77
C THR A 94 -19.91 5.47 6.92
N VAL A 95 -18.86 5.43 6.09
CA VAL A 95 -17.82 6.48 6.07
C VAL A 95 -17.65 7.01 4.66
N ILE A 96 -17.71 8.31 4.52
CA ILE A 96 -17.46 9.02 3.27
C ILE A 96 -16.21 9.89 3.42
N LEU A 97 -15.26 9.69 2.53
CA LEU A 97 -14.11 10.57 2.34
C LEU A 97 -14.46 11.63 1.29
N LYS A 98 -14.16 12.88 1.59
CA LYS A 98 -14.39 14.04 0.70
C LYS A 98 -13.10 14.81 0.43
N GLY A 99 -13.08 15.62 -0.61
CA GLY A 99 -11.97 16.51 -0.94
C GLY A 99 -10.87 15.87 -1.78
N THR A 100 -11.07 14.64 -2.30
CA THR A 100 -10.11 13.95 -3.16
C THR A 100 -10.67 13.79 -4.57
N LYS A 101 -9.79 13.84 -5.59
CA LYS A 101 -10.15 13.39 -6.93
C LYS A 101 -10.11 11.86 -7.00
N VAL A 102 -10.83 11.29 -7.96
CA VAL A 102 -10.95 9.83 -8.10
C VAL A 102 -10.37 9.30 -9.41
N LYS A 103 -10.03 10.17 -10.36
CA LYS A 103 -9.46 9.80 -11.66
C LYS A 103 -8.10 10.43 -11.84
N ALA A 104 -7.19 9.66 -12.44
CA ALA A 104 -5.85 10.12 -12.80
C ALA A 104 -5.28 9.27 -13.93
N THR A 105 -4.18 9.75 -14.49
CA THR A 105 -3.35 9.02 -15.43
C THR A 105 -1.91 9.03 -14.92
N TRP A 106 -1.28 7.85 -14.86
CA TRP A 106 0.13 7.69 -14.57
C TRP A 106 0.92 7.48 -15.84
N ASN A 107 1.89 8.34 -16.13
CA ASN A 107 2.77 8.20 -17.29
C ASN A 107 4.02 7.37 -16.91
N LEU A 108 4.19 6.21 -17.56
CA LEU A 108 5.29 5.29 -17.30
C LEU A 108 6.66 5.84 -17.73
N THR A 109 6.70 6.76 -18.68
CA THR A 109 7.97 7.33 -19.17
C THR A 109 8.52 8.41 -18.25
N THR A 110 7.62 9.28 -17.77
CA THR A 110 7.99 10.46 -16.97
C THR A 110 7.81 10.22 -15.47
N SER A 111 7.21 9.09 -15.09
CA SER A 111 6.85 8.77 -13.69
C SER A 111 6.01 9.88 -13.03
N THR A 112 5.04 10.42 -13.78
CA THR A 112 4.18 11.52 -13.31
C THR A 112 2.73 11.09 -13.22
N LEU A 113 2.05 11.54 -12.16
CA LEU A 113 0.62 11.39 -11.95
C LEU A 113 -0.10 12.68 -12.35
N THR A 114 -1.01 12.57 -13.30
CA THR A 114 -1.89 13.68 -13.69
C THR A 114 -3.31 13.37 -13.25
N GLN A 115 -3.84 14.15 -12.33
CA GLN A 115 -5.21 13.99 -11.82
C GLN A 115 -6.22 14.70 -12.71
N GLU A 116 -7.40 14.06 -12.86
CA GLU A 116 -8.44 14.47 -13.78
C GLU A 116 -9.78 14.72 -13.06
N GLY A 117 -10.61 15.61 -13.62
CA GLY A 117 -11.94 15.90 -13.10
C GLY A 117 -11.94 16.67 -11.78
N ASP A 118 -13.12 16.75 -11.17
CA ASP A 118 -13.35 17.39 -9.89
C ASP A 118 -13.21 16.38 -8.73
N ALA A 119 -13.12 16.89 -7.50
CA ALA A 119 -13.19 16.07 -6.31
C ALA A 119 -14.56 15.35 -6.25
N SER A 120 -14.54 14.11 -5.78
CA SER A 120 -15.73 13.27 -5.66
C SER A 120 -15.70 12.50 -4.35
N ASP A 121 -16.86 12.25 -3.80
CA ASP A 121 -17.00 11.47 -2.57
C ASP A 121 -16.60 10.02 -2.81
N ILE A 122 -15.85 9.44 -1.86
CA ILE A 122 -15.46 8.04 -1.84
C ILE A 122 -16.09 7.36 -0.63
N SER A 123 -16.89 6.32 -0.86
CA SER A 123 -17.38 5.46 0.22
C SER A 123 -16.26 4.52 0.66
N LEU A 124 -15.88 4.58 1.94
CA LEU A 124 -14.87 3.69 2.50
C LEU A 124 -15.52 2.38 2.96
N PRO A 125 -14.89 1.21 2.68
CA PRO A 125 -15.39 -0.10 3.09
C PRO A 125 -15.13 -0.34 4.58
N ILE A 126 -15.94 0.29 5.45
CA ILE A 126 -15.81 0.12 6.90
C ILE A 126 -16.29 -1.27 7.32
N ASN A 127 -15.60 -1.87 8.30
CA ASN A 127 -15.95 -3.18 8.84
C ASN A 127 -17.35 -3.21 9.50
N ALA A 128 -17.86 -4.39 9.79
CA ALA A 128 -19.21 -4.56 10.34
C ALA A 128 -19.39 -3.91 11.73
N GLU A 129 -18.31 -3.81 12.49
CA GLU A 129 -18.26 -3.18 13.81
C GLU A 129 -18.24 -1.65 13.71
N GLY A 130 -18.00 -1.10 12.53
CA GLY A 130 -17.94 0.35 12.28
C GLY A 130 -16.66 1.01 12.82
N THR A 131 -15.60 0.25 13.03
CA THR A 131 -14.39 0.72 13.70
C THR A 131 -13.19 0.94 12.80
N GLU A 132 -13.15 0.29 11.64
CA GLU A 132 -11.99 0.39 10.75
C GLU A 132 -12.36 0.27 9.28
N ALA A 133 -11.68 1.04 8.43
CA ALA A 133 -11.74 0.95 6.97
C ALA A 133 -10.35 1.18 6.38
N THR A 134 -10.05 0.47 5.29
CA THR A 134 -8.84 0.69 4.49
C THR A 134 -9.24 1.11 3.08
N ALA A 135 -8.53 2.08 2.52
CA ALA A 135 -8.76 2.59 1.17
C ALA A 135 -7.46 2.97 0.47
N ILE A 136 -7.50 3.03 -0.86
CA ILE A 136 -6.43 3.56 -1.71
C ILE A 136 -6.97 4.77 -2.44
N VAL A 137 -6.29 5.90 -2.33
CA VAL A 137 -6.74 7.18 -2.88
C VAL A 137 -5.62 7.90 -3.64
N LEU A 138 -6.00 8.86 -4.46
CA LEU A 138 -5.04 9.73 -5.12
C LEU A 138 -4.37 10.69 -4.12
N PRO A 139 -3.09 11.07 -4.32
CA PRO A 139 -2.44 12.12 -3.55
C PRO A 139 -3.26 13.40 -3.56
N THR A 140 -3.17 14.21 -2.51
CA THR A 140 -3.82 15.53 -2.46
C THR A 140 -2.81 16.62 -2.17
N GLN A 141 -3.12 17.84 -2.58
CA GLN A 141 -2.39 19.04 -2.18
C GLN A 141 -2.90 19.54 -0.82
N ALA A 142 -2.04 20.25 -0.09
CA ALA A 142 -2.46 20.99 1.09
C ALA A 142 -3.59 21.95 0.71
N GLY A 143 -4.58 22.10 1.57
CA GLY A 143 -5.76 22.94 1.31
C GLY A 143 -6.85 22.27 0.48
N SER A 144 -6.73 20.99 0.11
CA SER A 144 -7.75 20.26 -0.66
C SER A 144 -9.08 20.06 0.10
N GLY A 145 -9.14 20.38 1.37
CA GLY A 145 -10.35 20.25 2.18
C GLY A 145 -10.75 18.80 2.45
N VAL A 146 -9.77 17.91 2.60
CA VAL A 146 -10.02 16.49 2.92
C VAL A 146 -10.76 16.37 4.25
N SER A 147 -11.86 15.65 4.24
CA SER A 147 -12.69 15.41 5.43
C SER A 147 -13.33 14.03 5.40
N PHE A 148 -13.65 13.52 6.59
CA PHE A 148 -14.38 12.27 6.78
C PHE A 148 -15.74 12.58 7.38
N THR A 149 -16.77 11.93 6.86
CA THR A 149 -18.10 11.89 7.45
C THR A 149 -18.43 10.46 7.82
N LEU A 150 -18.49 10.17 9.12
CA LEU A 150 -19.00 8.93 9.66
C LEU A 150 -20.48 9.11 9.98
N THR A 151 -21.33 8.25 9.44
CA THR A 151 -22.76 8.24 9.74
C THR A 151 -23.14 6.90 10.36
N THR A 152 -23.65 6.93 11.57
CA THR A 152 -24.12 5.74 12.30
C THR A 152 -25.46 5.26 11.73
N LYS A 153 -25.82 4.03 12.03
CA LYS A 153 -27.06 3.41 11.56
C LYS A 153 -28.32 4.16 11.96
N ASP A 154 -28.32 4.81 13.12
CA ASP A 154 -29.42 5.64 13.63
C ASP A 154 -29.44 7.08 13.05
N GLY A 155 -28.50 7.38 12.14
CA GLY A 155 -28.49 8.64 11.39
C GLY A 155 -27.64 9.76 12.00
N HIS A 156 -26.96 9.54 13.13
CA HIS A 156 -26.02 10.54 13.65
C HIS A 156 -24.79 10.64 12.77
N SER A 157 -24.35 11.87 12.51
CA SER A 157 -23.19 12.14 11.64
C SER A 157 -22.09 12.84 12.42
N TYR A 158 -20.89 12.32 12.30
CA TYR A 158 -19.65 12.87 12.85
C TYR A 158 -18.75 13.31 11.70
N ILE A 159 -18.37 14.57 11.70
CA ILE A 159 -17.53 15.15 10.63
C ILE A 159 -16.18 15.54 11.22
N ALA A 160 -15.11 15.09 10.59
CA ALA A 160 -13.76 15.50 10.93
C ALA A 160 -13.04 15.98 9.67
N SER A 161 -12.57 17.22 9.69
CA SER A 161 -11.79 17.82 8.60
C SER A 161 -10.32 17.82 8.95
N LEU A 162 -9.49 17.49 7.96
CA LEU A 162 -8.04 17.57 8.13
C LEU A 162 -7.58 19.03 8.10
N ASN A 163 -6.44 19.27 8.75
CA ASN A 163 -5.81 20.58 8.73
C ASN A 163 -5.53 21.02 7.28
N SER A 164 -5.73 22.30 6.99
CA SER A 164 -5.49 22.88 5.66
C SER A 164 -4.04 22.77 5.16
N THR A 165 -3.09 22.50 6.05
CA THR A 165 -1.70 22.24 5.68
C THR A 165 -1.42 20.77 5.35
N PHE A 166 -2.37 19.87 5.60
CA PHE A 166 -2.21 18.45 5.37
C PHE A 166 -2.35 18.09 3.89
N ALA A 167 -1.47 17.19 3.42
CA ALA A 167 -1.51 16.61 2.09
C ALA A 167 -1.38 15.08 2.19
N LEU A 168 -2.03 14.37 1.29
CA LEU A 168 -1.82 12.94 1.09
C LEU A 168 -0.68 12.76 0.08
N GLU A 169 0.47 12.27 0.53
CA GLU A 169 1.65 12.15 -0.31
C GLU A 169 1.72 10.76 -0.97
N THR A 170 2.27 10.72 -2.18
CA THR A 170 2.49 9.48 -2.93
C THR A 170 3.35 8.49 -2.13
N GLY A 171 2.94 7.22 -2.12
CA GLY A 171 3.70 6.16 -1.46
C GLY A 171 3.68 6.22 0.06
N THR A 172 2.68 6.90 0.63
CA THR A 172 2.50 6.96 2.09
C THR A 172 1.28 6.17 2.54
N GLU A 173 1.36 5.62 3.73
CA GLU A 173 0.24 5.10 4.50
C GLU A 173 -0.15 6.14 5.56
N ASN A 174 -1.44 6.50 5.57
CA ASN A 174 -1.97 7.51 6.46
C ASN A 174 -3.01 6.88 7.37
N ILE A 175 -2.72 6.83 8.66
CA ILE A 175 -3.62 6.28 9.68
C ILE A 175 -4.38 7.45 10.32
N PHE A 176 -5.68 7.49 10.10
CA PHE A 176 -6.58 8.49 10.67
C PHE A 176 -7.38 7.87 11.79
N THR A 177 -7.25 8.39 13.00
CA THR A 177 -8.07 7.98 14.13
C THR A 177 -9.08 9.06 14.45
N MET A 178 -10.35 8.78 14.17
CA MET A 178 -11.47 9.62 14.56
C MET A 178 -11.92 9.23 15.97
N THR A 179 -11.74 10.12 16.93
CA THR A 179 -12.27 9.94 18.28
C THR A 179 -13.64 10.57 18.37
N ILE A 180 -14.65 9.78 18.69
CA ILE A 180 -16.03 10.22 18.86
C ILE A 180 -16.25 10.61 20.31
N HIS A 181 -16.76 11.82 20.49
CA HIS A 181 -17.36 12.33 21.72
C HIS A 181 -18.88 12.38 21.53
N ARG A 182 -19.66 12.39 22.59
CA ARG A 182 -21.12 12.24 22.53
C ARG A 182 -21.83 13.09 21.46
N HIS A 183 -21.29 14.26 21.14
CA HIS A 183 -21.87 15.20 20.14
C HIS A 183 -20.85 15.76 19.16
N THR A 184 -19.59 15.35 19.23
CA THR A 184 -18.50 15.85 18.39
C THR A 184 -17.52 14.75 18.03
N ALA A 185 -16.61 15.03 17.10
CA ALA A 185 -15.48 14.16 16.80
C ALA A 185 -14.18 14.96 16.68
N ALA A 186 -13.07 14.33 17.06
CA ALA A 186 -11.71 14.81 16.78
C ALA A 186 -11.00 13.79 15.88
N ILE A 187 -10.00 14.23 15.13
CA ILE A 187 -9.19 13.35 14.28
C ILE A 187 -7.71 13.58 14.53
N SER A 188 -6.96 12.49 14.62
CA SER A 188 -5.51 12.49 14.61
C SER A 188 -4.99 11.70 13.41
N THR A 189 -3.74 11.95 13.00
CA THR A 189 -3.15 11.31 11.83
C THR A 189 -1.73 10.89 12.12
N ILE A 190 -1.38 9.67 11.69
CA ILE A 190 -0.02 9.16 11.60
C ILE A 190 0.26 8.90 10.13
N VAL A 191 1.41 9.32 9.64
CA VAL A 191 1.86 9.11 8.26
C VAL A 191 3.10 8.23 8.27
N LEU A 192 3.05 7.14 7.54
CA LEU A 192 4.12 6.16 7.42
C LEU A 192 4.50 5.98 5.94
N PRO A 193 5.75 5.58 5.62
CA PRO A 193 6.07 5.09 4.29
C PRO A 193 5.22 3.87 3.96
N TRP A 194 4.59 3.86 2.80
CA TRP A 194 3.88 2.69 2.34
C TRP A 194 4.86 1.72 1.69
N THR A 195 5.35 0.79 2.48
CA THR A 195 6.22 -0.29 2.03
C THR A 195 5.38 -1.51 1.67
N THR A 196 5.81 -2.25 0.64
CA THR A 196 5.24 -3.54 0.29
C THR A 196 5.55 -4.53 1.41
N GLY A 197 4.64 -4.73 2.31
CA GLY A 197 4.76 -5.67 3.40
C GLY A 197 3.37 -6.04 3.90
N VAL A 198 3.24 -7.29 4.25
CA VAL A 198 2.04 -7.98 4.74
C VAL A 198 1.14 -7.05 5.58
N GLU A 199 -0.14 -7.00 5.22
CA GLU A 199 -1.18 -6.48 6.09
C GLU A 199 -1.30 -7.39 7.32
N THR A 200 -0.54 -7.10 8.34
CA THR A 200 -0.83 -7.63 9.67
C THR A 200 -1.52 -6.53 10.45
N GLY A 201 -2.71 -6.83 10.94
CA GLY A 201 -3.54 -5.89 11.72
C GLY A 201 -3.00 -5.60 13.13
N GLU A 202 -1.69 -5.55 13.30
CA GLU A 202 -1.00 -5.12 14.50
C GLU A 202 0.20 -4.26 14.09
N GLU A 203 0.52 -3.26 14.91
CA GLU A 203 1.67 -2.37 14.72
C GLU A 203 2.98 -3.17 14.76
N SER A 204 3.34 -3.83 13.67
CA SER A 204 4.67 -4.39 13.52
C SER A 204 5.55 -3.36 12.84
N GLN A 205 6.48 -2.79 13.56
CA GLN A 205 7.69 -2.25 12.94
C GLN A 205 8.38 -3.42 12.24
N LEU A 206 8.20 -3.51 10.93
CA LEU A 206 9.02 -4.40 10.12
C LEU A 206 10.44 -3.82 10.16
N ASP A 207 11.31 -4.44 10.90
CA ASP A 207 12.73 -4.22 10.77
C ASP A 207 13.12 -4.58 9.34
N VAL A 208 13.42 -3.58 8.55
CA VAL A 208 13.96 -3.78 7.21
C VAL A 208 15.32 -4.43 7.38
N ILE A 209 15.42 -5.71 7.04
CA ILE A 209 16.72 -6.38 6.99
C ILE A 209 17.52 -5.75 5.87
N THR A 210 18.36 -4.80 6.25
CA THR A 210 19.36 -4.21 5.36
C THR A 210 20.62 -5.03 5.48
N GLY A 211 20.82 -5.93 4.54
CA GLY A 211 22.03 -6.76 4.51
C GLY A 211 21.77 -8.18 4.04
N ASN A 212 22.83 -8.87 3.72
CA ASN A 212 22.78 -10.24 3.23
C ASN A 212 22.81 -11.29 4.35
N SER A 213 22.79 -10.88 5.60
CA SER A 213 22.83 -11.81 6.74
C SER A 213 21.85 -11.43 7.81
N ILE A 214 21.20 -12.42 8.37
CA ILE A 214 20.23 -12.32 9.47
C ILE A 214 20.64 -13.27 10.59
N THR A 215 20.30 -12.92 11.81
CA THR A 215 20.41 -13.85 12.94
C THR A 215 19.14 -14.67 13.00
N LEU A 216 19.30 -15.98 12.94
CA LEU A 216 18.15 -16.89 13.02
C LEU A 216 17.58 -16.93 14.45
N PRO A 217 16.29 -17.25 14.58
CA PRO A 217 15.70 -17.59 15.86
C PRO A 217 16.47 -18.74 16.52
N LYS A 218 16.28 -18.93 17.82
CA LYS A 218 16.95 -19.98 18.58
C LYS A 218 16.72 -21.34 17.94
N GLU A 219 17.82 -22.03 17.68
CA GLU A 219 17.81 -23.40 17.16
C GLU A 219 17.53 -24.40 18.29
N GLU A 220 16.62 -25.33 18.04
CA GLU A 220 16.41 -26.51 18.87
C GLU A 220 16.57 -27.75 18.00
N ASN A 221 17.57 -28.61 18.36
CA ASN A 221 17.86 -29.85 17.65
C ASN A 221 18.14 -29.71 16.15
N GLY A 222 18.80 -28.63 15.73
CA GLY A 222 19.10 -28.36 14.31
C GLY A 222 17.91 -27.91 13.48
N THR A 223 16.79 -27.55 14.11
CA THR A 223 15.59 -27.08 13.42
C THR A 223 15.22 -25.69 13.90
N PHE A 224 15.01 -24.78 12.96
CA PHE A 224 14.46 -23.45 13.22
C PHE A 224 12.95 -23.49 13.04
N TYR A 225 12.24 -22.90 14.00
CA TYR A 225 10.80 -22.82 13.96
C TYR A 225 10.40 -21.36 13.69
N ILE A 226 9.61 -21.16 12.64
CA ILE A 226 8.93 -19.91 12.41
C ILE A 226 7.55 -20.04 13.02
N SER A 227 7.32 -19.37 14.13
CA SER A 227 6.07 -19.43 14.88
C SER A 227 5.06 -18.37 14.47
N THR A 228 5.51 -17.33 13.75
CA THR A 228 4.70 -16.20 13.34
C THR A 228 4.99 -15.82 11.89
N VAL A 229 4.06 -15.12 11.26
CA VAL A 229 4.26 -14.56 9.92
C VAL A 229 5.39 -13.53 9.90
N GLU A 230 5.61 -12.87 11.01
CA GLU A 230 6.68 -11.89 11.21
C GLU A 230 8.06 -12.55 11.13
N ASP A 231 8.26 -13.69 11.80
CA ASP A 231 9.49 -14.48 11.70
C ASP A 231 9.78 -14.88 10.24
N ALA A 232 8.76 -15.32 9.51
CA ALA A 232 8.88 -15.69 8.10
C ALA A 232 9.22 -14.50 7.21
N ASN A 233 8.66 -13.32 7.47
CA ASN A 233 8.89 -12.12 6.68
C ASN A 233 10.30 -11.54 6.85
N THR A 234 10.94 -11.80 7.97
CA THR A 234 12.31 -11.36 8.23
C THR A 234 13.35 -12.26 7.60
N LEU A 235 12.96 -13.46 7.14
CA LEU A 235 13.86 -14.46 6.61
C LEU A 235 13.96 -14.38 5.10
N THR A 236 15.17 -14.21 4.59
CA THR A 236 15.49 -14.26 3.17
C THR A 236 16.71 -15.12 2.90
N GLY A 237 16.73 -15.89 1.80
CA GLY A 237 17.82 -16.77 1.42
C GLY A 237 17.53 -18.25 1.66
N ILE A 238 18.54 -19.06 1.73
CA ILE A 238 18.46 -20.49 2.01
C ILE A 238 19.02 -20.74 3.39
N TYR A 239 18.24 -21.38 4.25
CA TYR A 239 18.68 -21.73 5.59
C TYR A 239 19.71 -22.86 5.59
N ASP A 240 20.73 -22.68 6.40
CA ASP A 240 21.54 -23.76 6.93
C ASP A 240 21.10 -24.02 8.38
N TRP A 241 20.36 -25.06 8.58
CA TRP A 241 19.75 -25.42 9.86
C TRP A 241 20.76 -25.67 11.00
N ASN A 242 22.05 -25.77 10.68
CA ASN A 242 23.11 -25.94 11.64
C ASN A 242 23.78 -24.64 12.06
N LYS A 243 23.26 -23.50 11.61
CA LYS A 243 23.81 -22.16 11.91
C LYS A 243 22.81 -21.29 12.62
N SER A 244 23.33 -20.45 13.51
CA SER A 244 22.53 -19.40 14.18
C SER A 244 22.39 -18.12 13.34
N SER A 245 23.00 -18.09 12.15
CA SER A 245 22.93 -16.97 11.23
C SER A 245 22.85 -17.46 9.79
N LEU A 246 22.23 -16.68 8.94
CA LEU A 246 22.06 -16.97 7.52
C LEU A 246 22.55 -15.79 6.69
N THR A 247 23.32 -16.10 5.64
CA THR A 247 23.57 -15.12 4.58
C THR A 247 22.52 -15.27 3.49
N ALA A 248 21.70 -14.27 3.31
CA ALA A 248 20.61 -14.31 2.36
C ALA A 248 21.14 -14.18 0.93
N THR A 249 21.02 -15.23 0.15
CA THR A 249 21.41 -15.27 -1.26
C THR A 249 20.24 -15.45 -2.20
N LYS A 250 19.12 -15.94 -1.68
CA LYS A 250 17.89 -16.21 -2.42
C LYS A 250 16.68 -16.04 -1.49
N PRO A 251 15.49 -15.74 -2.03
CA PRO A 251 14.27 -15.75 -1.24
C PRO A 251 14.06 -17.12 -0.59
N ILE A 252 13.66 -17.12 0.67
CA ILE A 252 13.29 -18.32 1.41
C ILE A 252 11.78 -18.44 1.37
N TYR A 253 11.31 -19.63 1.01
CA TYR A 253 9.89 -19.96 1.11
C TYR A 253 9.68 -20.56 2.50
N TRP A 254 8.94 -19.86 3.35
CA TRP A 254 8.71 -20.26 4.74
C TRP A 254 8.03 -21.62 4.89
N GLU A 255 7.27 -22.07 3.87
CA GLU A 255 6.70 -23.43 3.86
C GLU A 255 7.80 -24.53 3.89
N GLN A 256 9.01 -24.20 3.46
CA GLN A 256 10.14 -25.13 3.53
C GLN A 256 10.73 -25.23 4.93
N LEU A 257 10.42 -24.28 5.80
CA LEU A 257 10.94 -24.21 7.15
C LEU A 257 10.03 -24.92 8.18
N SER A 258 8.83 -25.31 7.77
CA SER A 258 7.86 -26.00 8.62
C SER A 258 7.94 -27.54 8.59
N GLN A 259 8.96 -28.12 7.95
CA GLN A 259 9.14 -29.57 7.85
C GLN A 259 10.06 -30.12 8.92
#